data_05d8fc844c1dbbf5f486df18cbe08654
#
_entry.id   05d8fc844c1dbbf5f486df18cbe08654
#
_cell.length_a   1.000
_cell.length_b   1.000
_cell.length_c   1.000
_cell.angle_alpha   90.00
_cell.angle_beta   90.00
_cell.angle_gamma   90.00
#
_symmetry.space_group_name_H-M   'P 1'
#
loop_
_entity.id
_entity.type
_entity.pdbx_description
1 polymer ?
#
loop_
_entity_poly.entity_id
_entity_poly.type
_entity_poly.pdbx_seq_one_letter_code
_entity_poly.pdbx_strand_id
1 'polypeptide(L)'
;MEKNLTSGSVFQNIVWFSLPYLLSYFLQTLYGMADLFIIGQFEGVAGTTAVSIGSQVMHMITVMIVGLAMGSTVSIAQAVGANNKKQASLSVGNTVTLFMGLSVVLSAVLLLFVRPIVTVMSTPEEAVSGTVLYLIICFLGIPFITAYNIISSIFRGLGDSRSPMYFIAVACVANIVLDYLFIGYFHLGPAGAALGTTLAQTVSVVIALIAILKQRSGISLGKSDFQPRRPVMGQLLQIGIPVALQDGFIQIAFIVITIIANRRGLSAAAAVGIVEKMISFLFLVPSSMLSTVSALCAQNIGAGKEDRARETLRYAIMIAAGFGILVSILIQFIAEPAVGLFTTDATVRMMGGQYIRGYIFDCIFAGIHFSFSGYFCACGRSEFSFLHNIIAILLVRIPGVYLTSKLFPATLLPMGIATACGSLLSVGICVIVYLWLREHGVERKKSHG
;
A
#
# COMPACT_ATOMS: atom_id res chain seq x y z
N MET A 1 16.30 -7.75 15.59
CA MET A 1 17.05 -6.86 16.51
C MET A 1 16.32 -5.53 16.58
N GLU A 2 16.01 -5.07 17.79
CA GLU A 2 15.54 -3.69 17.98
C GLU A 2 16.62 -2.74 17.46
N LYS A 3 16.31 -2.00 16.40
CA LYS A 3 17.23 -0.97 15.92
C LYS A 3 16.78 0.37 16.47
N ASN A 4 17.69 1.00 17.24
CA ASN A 4 17.44 2.32 17.76
C ASN A 4 17.49 3.36 16.64
N LEU A 5 16.31 3.82 16.18
CA LEU A 5 16.18 4.84 15.15
C LEU A 5 16.21 6.26 15.71
N THR A 6 16.36 6.40 17.04
CA THR A 6 16.38 7.69 17.72
C THR A 6 17.80 8.28 17.88
N SER A 7 18.81 7.65 17.28
CA SER A 7 20.22 8.05 17.31
C SER A 7 20.88 7.97 15.92
N GLY A 8 22.06 8.52 15.78
CA GLY A 8 22.81 8.53 14.51
C GLY A 8 22.28 9.55 13.49
N SER A 9 22.70 9.46 12.22
CA SER A 9 22.25 10.34 11.15
C SER A 9 20.81 10.03 10.76
N VAL A 10 19.95 11.05 10.74
CA VAL A 10 18.54 10.93 10.30
C VAL A 10 18.46 10.49 8.85
N PHE A 11 19.25 11.10 7.98
CA PHE A 11 19.29 10.75 6.56
C PHE A 11 19.65 9.28 6.33
N GLN A 12 20.71 8.80 7.01
CA GLN A 12 21.10 7.39 6.90
C GLN A 12 20.00 6.45 7.41
N ASN A 13 19.36 6.79 8.53
CA ASN A 13 18.27 5.99 9.07
C ASN A 13 17.10 5.89 8.07
N ILE A 14 16.73 6.99 7.40
CA ILE A 14 15.69 6.98 6.37
C ILE A 14 16.10 6.05 5.23
N VAL A 15 17.28 6.21 4.65
CA VAL A 15 17.73 5.41 3.50
C VAL A 15 17.81 3.93 3.86
N TRP A 16 18.45 3.59 5.00
CA TRP A 16 18.60 2.19 5.44
C TRP A 16 17.28 1.52 5.80
N PHE A 17 16.28 2.27 6.24
CA PHE A 17 14.96 1.74 6.57
C PHE A 17 14.04 1.67 5.35
N SER A 18 14.07 2.69 4.48
CA SER A 18 13.20 2.77 3.30
C SER A 18 13.59 1.80 2.19
N LEU A 19 14.90 1.51 2.00
CA LEU A 19 15.35 0.66 0.90
C LEU A 19 14.83 -0.78 1.00
N PRO A 20 14.92 -1.49 2.14
CA PRO A 20 14.28 -2.81 2.28
C PRO A 20 12.76 -2.75 2.14
N TYR A 21 12.15 -1.64 2.56
CA TYR A 21 10.72 -1.44 2.43
C TYR A 21 10.30 -1.28 0.96
N LEU A 22 11.02 -0.45 0.22
CA LEU A 22 10.84 -0.27 -1.22
C LEU A 22 10.97 -1.61 -1.95
N LEU A 23 12.00 -2.41 -1.61
CA LEU A 23 12.20 -3.71 -2.21
C LEU A 23 11.06 -4.69 -1.84
N SER A 24 10.51 -4.62 -0.63
CA SER A 24 9.33 -5.41 -0.24
C SER A 24 8.13 -5.10 -1.14
N TYR A 25 7.83 -3.83 -1.38
CA TYR A 25 6.76 -3.41 -2.26
C TYR A 25 7.01 -3.82 -3.72
N PHE A 26 8.24 -3.66 -4.19
CA PHE A 26 8.63 -4.11 -5.54
C PHE A 26 8.39 -5.61 -5.72
N LEU A 27 8.83 -6.44 -4.76
CA LEU A 27 8.61 -7.88 -4.80
C LEU A 27 7.12 -8.25 -4.74
N GLN A 28 6.31 -7.54 -3.97
CA GLN A 28 4.86 -7.73 -3.96
C GLN A 28 4.22 -7.43 -5.32
N THR A 29 4.65 -6.35 -5.96
CA THR A 29 4.17 -6.00 -7.30
C THR A 29 4.62 -7.04 -8.33
N LEU A 30 5.86 -7.52 -8.20
CA LEU A 30 6.46 -8.50 -9.11
C LEU A 30 5.71 -9.84 -9.07
N TYR A 31 5.40 -10.39 -7.88
CA TYR A 31 4.70 -11.67 -7.83
C TYR A 31 3.27 -11.56 -8.35
N GLY A 32 2.56 -10.45 -8.08
CA GLY A 32 1.24 -10.23 -8.66
C GLY A 32 1.24 -10.12 -10.19
N MET A 33 2.34 -9.65 -10.79
CA MET A 33 2.53 -9.68 -12.24
C MET A 33 2.91 -11.08 -12.74
N ALA A 34 3.68 -11.83 -11.96
CA ALA A 34 4.06 -13.21 -12.30
C ALA A 34 2.83 -14.12 -12.38
N ASP A 35 1.88 -14.00 -11.46
CA ASP A 35 0.61 -14.74 -11.51
C ASP A 35 -0.10 -14.53 -12.86
N LEU A 36 -0.24 -13.26 -13.28
CA LEU A 36 -0.89 -12.93 -14.56
C LEU A 36 -0.10 -13.41 -15.78
N PHE A 37 1.22 -13.36 -15.70
CA PHE A 37 2.09 -13.84 -16.78
C PHE A 37 1.99 -15.36 -16.93
N ILE A 38 2.06 -16.10 -15.82
CA ILE A 38 2.04 -17.56 -15.82
C ILE A 38 0.65 -18.05 -16.27
N ILE A 39 -0.44 -17.51 -15.70
CA ILE A 39 -1.80 -17.92 -16.13
C ILE A 39 -2.02 -17.65 -17.62
N GLY A 40 -1.48 -16.53 -18.14
CA GLY A 40 -1.57 -16.18 -19.55
C GLY A 40 -0.83 -17.13 -20.51
N GLN A 41 0.16 -17.90 -20.00
CA GLN A 41 0.88 -18.89 -20.79
C GLN A 41 0.16 -20.24 -20.92
N PHE A 42 -0.59 -20.63 -19.86
CA PHE A 42 -1.18 -21.97 -19.77
C PHE A 42 -2.70 -21.99 -19.94
N GLU A 43 -3.35 -20.84 -19.71
CA GLU A 43 -4.81 -20.72 -19.77
C GLU A 43 -5.26 -19.74 -20.84
N GLY A 44 -6.49 -19.93 -21.33
CA GLY A 44 -7.09 -19.03 -22.28
C GLY A 44 -7.52 -17.67 -21.69
N VAL A 45 -8.14 -16.86 -22.53
CA VAL A 45 -8.60 -15.49 -22.16
C VAL A 45 -9.51 -15.48 -20.93
N ALA A 46 -10.40 -16.44 -20.81
CA ALA A 46 -11.33 -16.54 -19.67
C ALA A 46 -10.60 -16.74 -18.34
N GLY A 47 -9.59 -17.64 -18.29
CA GLY A 47 -8.78 -17.89 -17.10
C GLY A 47 -7.93 -16.67 -16.71
N THR A 48 -7.28 -16.05 -17.67
CA THR A 48 -6.48 -14.84 -17.46
C THR A 48 -7.36 -13.68 -16.97
N THR A 49 -8.55 -13.50 -17.54
CA THR A 49 -9.52 -12.48 -17.11
C THR A 49 -10.00 -12.74 -15.69
N ALA A 50 -10.27 -14.00 -15.34
CA ALA A 50 -10.70 -14.38 -14.00
C ALA A 50 -9.64 -14.02 -12.93
N VAL A 51 -8.37 -14.34 -13.17
CA VAL A 51 -7.26 -13.99 -12.26
C VAL A 51 -7.04 -12.49 -12.22
N SER A 52 -7.14 -11.79 -13.35
CA SER A 52 -6.97 -10.33 -13.40
C SER A 52 -8.01 -9.61 -12.53
N ILE A 53 -9.29 -9.97 -12.65
CA ILE A 53 -10.38 -9.37 -11.86
C ILE A 53 -10.24 -9.78 -10.39
N GLY A 54 -9.99 -11.05 -10.12
CA GLY A 54 -9.82 -11.55 -8.75
C GLY A 54 -8.65 -10.90 -8.03
N SER A 55 -7.50 -10.76 -8.70
CA SER A 55 -6.33 -10.10 -8.12
C SER A 55 -6.53 -8.61 -7.87
N GLN A 56 -7.33 -7.91 -8.68
CA GLN A 56 -7.70 -6.51 -8.43
C GLN A 56 -8.52 -6.36 -7.15
N VAL A 57 -9.49 -7.25 -6.92
CA VAL A 57 -10.26 -7.28 -5.66
C VAL A 57 -9.33 -7.57 -4.48
N MET A 58 -8.46 -8.56 -4.60
CA MET A 58 -7.51 -8.91 -3.54
C MET A 58 -6.50 -7.80 -3.26
N HIS A 59 -6.06 -7.08 -4.28
CA HIS A 59 -5.17 -5.93 -4.12
C HIS A 59 -5.83 -4.84 -3.26
N MET A 60 -7.07 -4.48 -3.55
CA MET A 60 -7.83 -3.50 -2.77
C MET A 60 -7.94 -3.92 -1.28
N ILE A 61 -8.30 -5.19 -1.03
CA ILE A 61 -8.41 -5.73 0.33
C ILE A 61 -7.04 -5.69 1.04
N THR A 62 -5.98 -6.10 0.34
CA THR A 62 -4.62 -6.16 0.90
C THR A 62 -4.10 -4.77 1.27
N VAL A 63 -4.28 -3.75 0.44
CA VAL A 63 -3.83 -2.40 0.78
C VAL A 63 -4.60 -1.84 1.98
N MET A 64 -5.88 -2.15 2.12
CA MET A 64 -6.65 -1.78 3.31
C MET A 64 -6.16 -2.50 4.58
N ILE A 65 -5.78 -3.77 4.48
CA ILE A 65 -5.17 -4.52 5.61
C ILE A 65 -3.82 -3.89 5.99
N VAL A 66 -2.99 -3.52 5.01
CA VAL A 66 -1.72 -2.83 5.25
C VAL A 66 -1.95 -1.48 5.94
N GLY A 67 -2.93 -0.71 5.49
CA GLY A 67 -3.34 0.55 6.11
C GLY A 67 -3.79 0.37 7.57
N LEU A 68 -4.62 -0.64 7.83
CA LEU A 68 -5.03 -0.99 9.21
C LEU A 68 -3.82 -1.37 10.07
N ALA A 69 -2.87 -2.15 9.53
CA ALA A 69 -1.67 -2.59 10.23
C ALA A 69 -0.70 -1.43 10.56
N MET A 70 -0.85 -0.26 9.92
CA MET A 70 -0.07 0.94 10.24
C MET A 70 -0.25 1.38 11.70
N GLY A 71 -1.46 1.22 12.25
CA GLY A 71 -1.72 1.48 13.67
C GLY A 71 -0.81 0.68 14.59
N SER A 72 -0.53 -0.58 14.24
CA SER A 72 0.40 -1.44 14.99
C SER A 72 1.84 -0.94 14.87
N THR A 73 2.30 -0.62 13.65
CA THR A 73 3.66 -0.07 13.44
C THR A 73 3.89 1.17 14.30
N VAL A 74 2.96 2.12 14.28
CA VAL A 74 3.08 3.39 15.03
C VAL A 74 3.04 3.16 16.54
N SER A 75 2.06 2.39 17.03
CA SER A 75 1.89 2.14 18.47
C SER A 75 3.11 1.42 19.07
N ILE A 76 3.63 0.41 18.37
CA ILE A 76 4.83 -0.32 18.79
C ILE A 76 6.07 0.59 18.72
N ALA A 77 6.22 1.35 17.63
CA ALA A 77 7.34 2.27 17.45
C ALA A 77 7.39 3.36 18.54
N GLN A 78 6.25 3.93 18.92
CA GLN A 78 6.16 4.89 20.02
C GLN A 78 6.57 4.24 21.36
N ALA A 79 6.10 3.02 21.65
CA ALA A 79 6.43 2.31 22.87
C ALA A 79 7.94 1.95 22.95
N VAL A 80 8.52 1.53 21.83
CA VAL A 80 9.96 1.26 21.68
C VAL A 80 10.78 2.53 21.89
N GLY A 81 10.37 3.63 21.25
CA GLY A 81 11.01 4.93 21.41
C GLY A 81 10.99 5.44 22.87
N ALA A 82 9.87 5.22 23.56
CA ALA A 82 9.71 5.54 24.97
C ALA A 82 10.45 4.57 25.92
N ASN A 83 11.15 3.56 25.37
CA ASN A 83 11.78 2.48 26.14
C ASN A 83 10.80 1.74 27.07
N ASN A 84 9.51 1.72 26.73
CA ASN A 84 8.46 1.07 27.49
C ASN A 84 8.17 -0.33 26.93
N LYS A 85 8.98 -1.32 27.35
CA LYS A 85 8.89 -2.70 26.91
C LYS A 85 7.52 -3.32 27.20
N LYS A 86 6.90 -2.99 28.33
CA LYS A 86 5.58 -3.51 28.71
C LYS A 86 4.51 -3.03 27.73
N GLN A 87 4.51 -1.74 27.40
CA GLN A 87 3.56 -1.20 26.40
C GLN A 87 3.81 -1.76 25.01
N ALA A 88 5.09 -1.96 24.63
CA ALA A 88 5.42 -2.61 23.35
C ALA A 88 4.89 -4.05 23.30
N SER A 89 5.08 -4.86 24.34
CA SER A 89 4.53 -6.23 24.44
C SER A 89 3.01 -6.25 24.36
N LEU A 90 2.33 -5.34 25.07
CA LEU A 90 0.88 -5.19 25.03
C LEU A 90 0.37 -4.81 23.63
N SER A 91 1.07 -3.88 22.96
CA SER A 91 0.72 -3.48 21.58
C SER A 91 0.89 -4.64 20.60
N VAL A 92 1.97 -5.41 20.73
CA VAL A 92 2.19 -6.62 19.90
C VAL A 92 1.10 -7.66 20.14
N GLY A 93 0.83 -8.03 21.39
CA GLY A 93 -0.17 -9.05 21.71
C GLY A 93 -1.58 -8.65 21.26
N ASN A 94 -1.98 -7.41 21.53
CA ASN A 94 -3.28 -6.88 21.09
C ASN A 94 -3.38 -6.71 19.58
N THR A 95 -2.28 -6.42 18.87
CA THR A 95 -2.23 -6.45 17.40
C THR A 95 -2.62 -7.83 16.88
N VAL A 96 -1.96 -8.88 17.39
CA VAL A 96 -2.26 -10.25 16.96
C VAL A 96 -3.70 -10.61 17.24
N THR A 97 -4.18 -10.40 18.47
CA THR A 97 -5.54 -10.75 18.87
C THR A 97 -6.60 -10.00 18.05
N LEU A 98 -6.45 -8.69 17.88
CA LEU A 98 -7.40 -7.85 17.16
C LEU A 98 -7.49 -8.23 15.69
N PHE A 99 -6.34 -8.25 15.01
CA PHE A 99 -6.32 -8.42 13.56
C PHE A 99 -6.54 -9.85 13.11
N MET A 100 -6.13 -10.86 13.90
CA MET A 100 -6.49 -12.24 13.61
C MET A 100 -7.99 -12.47 13.79
N GLY A 101 -8.60 -11.93 14.85
CA GLY A 101 -10.05 -11.96 15.01
C GLY A 101 -10.78 -11.24 13.86
N LEU A 102 -10.32 -10.05 13.50
CA LEU A 102 -10.89 -9.28 12.38
C LEU A 102 -10.73 -10.01 11.03
N SER A 103 -9.60 -10.68 10.80
CA SER A 103 -9.36 -11.42 9.56
C SER A 103 -10.31 -12.59 9.36
N VAL A 104 -10.64 -13.30 10.43
CA VAL A 104 -11.63 -14.41 10.39
C VAL A 104 -13.02 -13.86 10.06
N VAL A 105 -13.43 -12.78 10.71
CA VAL A 105 -14.71 -12.11 10.43
C VAL A 105 -14.75 -11.58 8.99
N LEU A 106 -13.69 -10.92 8.54
CA LEU A 106 -13.58 -10.41 7.18
C LEU A 106 -13.65 -11.53 6.15
N SER A 107 -12.91 -12.63 6.37
CA SER A 107 -12.96 -13.82 5.51
C SER A 107 -14.38 -14.38 5.41
N ALA A 108 -15.08 -14.55 6.54
CA ALA A 108 -16.44 -15.05 6.56
C ALA A 108 -17.42 -14.12 5.81
N VAL A 109 -17.32 -12.81 6.05
CA VAL A 109 -18.16 -11.82 5.35
C VAL A 109 -17.89 -11.84 3.84
N LEU A 110 -16.64 -11.82 3.41
CA LEU A 110 -16.30 -11.82 1.98
C LEU A 110 -16.72 -13.11 1.27
N LEU A 111 -16.64 -14.26 1.94
CA LEU A 111 -17.16 -15.54 1.41
C LEU A 111 -18.67 -15.51 1.19
N LEU A 112 -19.43 -14.85 2.08
CA LEU A 112 -20.88 -14.67 1.89
C LEU A 112 -21.20 -13.77 0.70
N PHE A 113 -20.35 -12.76 0.43
CA PHE A 113 -20.56 -11.76 -0.61
C PHE A 113 -19.76 -12.00 -1.89
N VAL A 114 -19.14 -13.16 -2.08
CA VAL A 114 -18.28 -13.42 -3.26
C VAL A 114 -19.02 -13.21 -4.58
N ARG A 115 -20.27 -13.74 -4.72
CA ARG A 115 -21.06 -13.57 -5.94
C ARG A 115 -21.48 -12.12 -6.20
N PRO A 116 -22.05 -11.38 -5.22
CA PRO A 116 -22.27 -9.93 -5.36
C PRO A 116 -21.03 -9.15 -5.79
N ILE A 117 -19.84 -9.45 -5.21
CA ILE A 117 -18.57 -8.79 -5.59
C ILE A 117 -18.28 -9.04 -7.08
N VAL A 118 -18.35 -10.29 -7.55
CA VAL A 118 -18.10 -10.65 -8.95
C VAL A 118 -19.09 -9.96 -9.89
N THR A 119 -20.35 -9.80 -9.50
CA THR A 119 -21.38 -9.08 -10.26
C THR A 119 -21.07 -7.58 -10.34
N VAL A 120 -20.70 -6.94 -9.21
CA VAL A 120 -20.32 -5.51 -9.17
C VAL A 120 -19.10 -5.23 -10.03
N MET A 121 -18.15 -6.20 -10.10
CA MET A 121 -16.97 -6.11 -10.97
C MET A 121 -17.30 -6.26 -12.46
N SER A 122 -18.58 -6.47 -12.84
CA SER A 122 -19.02 -6.66 -14.23
C SER A 122 -18.20 -7.73 -14.95
N THR A 123 -17.95 -8.84 -14.27
CA THR A 123 -17.15 -9.96 -14.78
C THR A 123 -17.85 -10.60 -15.98
N PRO A 124 -17.17 -10.81 -17.14
CA PRO A 124 -17.71 -11.53 -18.28
C PRO A 124 -18.18 -12.95 -17.90
N GLU A 125 -19.26 -13.43 -18.51
CA GLU A 125 -19.90 -14.71 -18.15
C GLU A 125 -18.92 -15.88 -18.17
N GLU A 126 -18.03 -15.92 -19.15
CA GLU A 126 -17.03 -16.97 -19.33
C GLU A 126 -15.97 -16.99 -18.19
N ALA A 127 -15.76 -15.85 -17.56
CA ALA A 127 -14.78 -15.70 -16.47
C ALA A 127 -15.41 -15.80 -15.07
N VAL A 128 -16.75 -15.75 -14.92
CA VAL A 128 -17.44 -15.71 -13.62
C VAL A 128 -17.05 -16.89 -12.73
N SER A 129 -17.11 -18.13 -13.26
CA SER A 129 -16.82 -19.32 -12.46
C SER A 129 -15.38 -19.35 -11.97
N GLY A 130 -14.42 -18.98 -12.82
CA GLY A 130 -13.00 -18.88 -12.46
C GLY A 130 -12.74 -17.78 -11.44
N THR A 131 -13.38 -16.60 -11.59
CA THR A 131 -13.23 -15.48 -10.63
C THR A 131 -13.82 -15.84 -9.26
N VAL A 132 -14.99 -16.48 -9.21
CA VAL A 132 -15.62 -16.94 -7.96
C VAL A 132 -14.70 -17.92 -7.24
N LEU A 133 -14.18 -18.93 -7.95
CA LEU A 133 -13.30 -19.94 -7.36
C LEU A 133 -11.97 -19.32 -6.88
N TYR A 134 -11.38 -18.43 -7.68
CA TYR A 134 -10.19 -17.67 -7.29
C TYR A 134 -10.42 -16.89 -5.98
N LEU A 135 -11.51 -16.13 -5.93
CA LEU A 135 -11.83 -15.30 -4.76
C LEU A 135 -12.17 -16.14 -3.52
N ILE A 136 -12.88 -17.27 -3.66
CA ILE A 136 -13.15 -18.17 -2.52
C ILE A 136 -11.84 -18.64 -1.87
N ILE A 137 -10.89 -19.10 -2.69
CA ILE A 137 -9.59 -19.59 -2.19
C ILE A 137 -8.81 -18.45 -1.53
N CYS A 138 -8.75 -17.29 -2.17
CA CYS A 138 -8.06 -16.12 -1.62
C CYS A 138 -8.74 -15.60 -0.33
N PHE A 139 -10.07 -15.59 -0.25
CA PHE A 139 -10.80 -15.15 0.95
C PHE A 139 -10.58 -16.11 2.13
N LEU A 140 -10.48 -17.42 1.88
CA LEU A 140 -10.02 -18.39 2.89
C LEU A 140 -8.57 -18.14 3.32
N GLY A 141 -7.76 -17.58 2.43
CA GLY A 141 -6.37 -17.19 2.68
C GLY A 141 -6.19 -15.86 3.43
N ILE A 142 -7.23 -15.04 3.61
CA ILE A 142 -7.14 -13.73 4.28
C ILE A 142 -6.49 -13.79 5.67
N PRO A 143 -6.75 -14.79 6.54
CA PRO A 143 -6.04 -14.89 7.81
C PRO A 143 -4.52 -14.98 7.66
N PHE A 144 -4.01 -15.69 6.66
CA PHE A 144 -2.57 -15.79 6.41
C PHE A 144 -1.99 -14.50 5.83
N ILE A 145 -2.71 -13.86 4.90
CA ILE A 145 -2.35 -12.54 4.36
C ILE A 145 -2.28 -11.50 5.49
N THR A 146 -3.27 -11.50 6.36
CA THR A 146 -3.30 -10.62 7.53
C THR A 146 -2.16 -10.94 8.49
N ALA A 147 -1.92 -12.22 8.80
CA ALA A 147 -0.82 -12.64 9.67
C ALA A 147 0.53 -12.14 9.16
N TYR A 148 0.82 -12.27 7.84
CA TYR A 148 2.02 -11.73 7.25
C TYR A 148 2.12 -10.20 7.45
N ASN A 149 1.04 -9.45 7.17
CA ASN A 149 1.05 -8.00 7.25
C ASN A 149 1.21 -7.49 8.69
N ILE A 150 0.57 -8.11 9.68
CA ILE A 150 0.75 -7.74 11.09
C ILE A 150 2.13 -8.11 11.61
N ILE A 151 2.69 -9.26 11.25
CA ILE A 151 4.07 -9.61 11.60
C ILE A 151 5.03 -8.59 11.01
N SER A 152 4.86 -8.25 9.74
CA SER A 152 5.66 -7.22 9.07
C SER A 152 5.54 -5.86 9.77
N SER A 153 4.33 -5.45 10.19
CA SER A 153 4.12 -4.19 10.89
C SER A 153 4.74 -4.18 12.29
N ILE A 154 4.75 -5.33 12.98
CA ILE A 154 5.43 -5.50 14.28
C ILE A 154 6.94 -5.30 14.10
N PHE A 155 7.58 -5.98 13.15
CA PHE A 155 9.02 -5.82 12.88
C PHE A 155 9.38 -4.38 12.52
N ARG A 156 8.56 -3.71 11.70
CA ARG A 156 8.76 -2.29 11.34
C ARG A 156 8.64 -1.38 12.56
N GLY A 157 7.67 -1.61 13.42
CA GLY A 157 7.52 -0.89 14.69
C GLY A 157 8.73 -1.07 15.62
N LEU A 158 9.35 -2.25 15.59
CA LEU A 158 10.61 -2.56 16.32
C LEU A 158 11.85 -1.94 15.65
N GLY A 159 11.71 -1.28 14.49
CA GLY A 159 12.81 -0.67 13.75
C GLY A 159 13.50 -1.62 12.76
N ASP A 160 12.95 -2.79 12.50
CA ASP A 160 13.48 -3.75 11.54
C ASP A 160 12.63 -3.81 10.26
N SER A 161 13.12 -3.19 9.19
CA SER A 161 12.51 -3.25 7.86
C SER A 161 13.08 -4.39 6.98
N ARG A 162 14.20 -5.02 7.40
CA ARG A 162 14.88 -6.05 6.61
C ARG A 162 14.20 -7.41 6.72
N SER A 163 13.81 -7.80 7.94
CA SER A 163 13.15 -9.10 8.14
C SER A 163 11.88 -9.27 7.30
N PRO A 164 10.95 -8.30 7.25
CA PRO A 164 9.80 -8.35 6.35
C PRO A 164 10.18 -8.48 4.86
N MET A 165 11.26 -7.81 4.44
CA MET A 165 11.76 -7.93 3.06
C MET A 165 12.19 -9.37 2.74
N TYR A 166 12.88 -10.05 3.65
CA TYR A 166 13.27 -11.45 3.43
C TYR A 166 12.05 -12.37 3.41
N PHE A 167 11.04 -12.14 4.25
CA PHE A 167 9.84 -12.95 4.28
C PHE A 167 9.07 -12.85 2.96
N ILE A 168 8.93 -11.64 2.40
CA ILE A 168 8.25 -11.46 1.12
C ILE A 168 9.09 -11.98 -0.05
N ALA A 169 10.42 -11.89 0.02
CA ALA A 169 11.28 -12.47 -1.02
C ALA A 169 11.09 -13.99 -1.12
N VAL A 170 11.00 -14.68 0.01
CA VAL A 170 10.71 -16.12 0.03
C VAL A 170 9.30 -16.39 -0.47
N ALA A 171 8.30 -15.59 -0.07
CA ALA A 171 6.94 -15.72 -0.59
C ALA A 171 6.89 -15.54 -2.11
N CYS A 172 7.62 -14.57 -2.67
CA CYS A 172 7.69 -14.32 -4.11
C CYS A 172 8.24 -15.54 -4.87
N VAL A 173 9.35 -16.10 -4.41
CA VAL A 173 9.93 -17.31 -5.02
C VAL A 173 8.97 -18.50 -4.88
N ALA A 174 8.40 -18.71 -3.71
CA ALA A 174 7.45 -19.80 -3.46
C ALA A 174 6.20 -19.65 -4.35
N ASN A 175 5.65 -18.44 -4.50
CA ASN A 175 4.51 -18.17 -5.36
C ASN A 175 4.80 -18.54 -6.81
N ILE A 176 5.91 -18.05 -7.40
CA ILE A 176 6.28 -18.37 -8.79
C ILE A 176 6.40 -19.89 -8.98
N VAL A 177 7.08 -20.59 -8.06
CA VAL A 177 7.23 -22.07 -8.14
C VAL A 177 5.89 -22.77 -8.04
N LEU A 178 5.03 -22.35 -7.11
CA LEU A 178 3.71 -22.94 -6.90
C LEU A 178 2.77 -22.65 -8.08
N ASP A 179 2.87 -21.48 -8.72
CA ASP A 179 2.08 -21.16 -9.89
C ASP A 179 2.44 -22.06 -11.08
N TYR A 180 3.72 -22.25 -11.36
CA TYR A 180 4.14 -23.21 -12.40
C TYR A 180 3.69 -24.63 -12.08
N LEU A 181 3.68 -25.01 -10.79
CA LEU A 181 3.21 -26.32 -10.37
C LEU A 181 1.70 -26.47 -10.52
N PHE A 182 0.90 -25.50 -10.00
CA PHE A 182 -0.56 -25.60 -9.97
C PHE A 182 -1.20 -25.26 -11.32
N ILE A 183 -0.71 -24.22 -11.98
CA ILE A 183 -1.24 -23.79 -13.26
C ILE A 183 -0.60 -24.60 -14.41
N GLY A 184 0.74 -24.73 -14.40
CA GLY A 184 1.45 -25.37 -15.50
C GLY A 184 1.37 -26.89 -15.50
N TYR A 185 1.61 -27.54 -14.34
CA TYR A 185 1.65 -29.00 -14.24
C TYR A 185 0.29 -29.63 -13.92
N PHE A 186 -0.43 -29.08 -12.91
CA PHE A 186 -1.73 -29.63 -12.51
C PHE A 186 -2.93 -29.05 -13.28
N HIS A 187 -2.73 -28.04 -14.11
CA HIS A 187 -3.76 -27.38 -14.93
C HIS A 187 -4.99 -26.93 -14.13
N LEU A 188 -4.77 -26.37 -12.93
CA LEU A 188 -5.84 -25.90 -12.05
C LEU A 188 -6.38 -24.52 -12.43
N GLY A 189 -5.83 -23.86 -13.44
CA GLY A 189 -6.26 -22.55 -13.92
C GLY A 189 -6.31 -21.47 -12.83
N PRO A 190 -7.40 -20.68 -12.75
CA PRO A 190 -7.53 -19.62 -11.74
C PRO A 190 -7.44 -20.12 -10.29
N ALA A 191 -7.91 -21.34 -10.00
CA ALA A 191 -7.76 -21.95 -8.68
C ALA A 191 -6.29 -22.20 -8.34
N GLY A 192 -5.47 -22.59 -9.33
CA GLY A 192 -4.03 -22.77 -9.18
C GLY A 192 -3.31 -21.48 -8.77
N ALA A 193 -3.61 -20.36 -9.44
CA ALA A 193 -3.08 -19.04 -9.09
C ALA A 193 -3.45 -18.62 -7.66
N ALA A 194 -4.73 -18.80 -7.27
CA ALA A 194 -5.18 -18.48 -5.92
C ALA A 194 -4.52 -19.36 -4.84
N LEU A 195 -4.32 -20.65 -5.10
CA LEU A 195 -3.60 -21.57 -4.22
C LEU A 195 -2.12 -21.19 -4.11
N GLY A 196 -1.47 -20.87 -5.24
CA GLY A 196 -0.08 -20.41 -5.27
C GLY A 196 0.12 -19.20 -4.37
N THR A 197 -0.69 -18.16 -4.55
CA THR A 197 -0.66 -16.94 -3.74
C THR A 197 -0.91 -17.23 -2.25
N THR A 198 -1.96 -17.99 -1.91
CA THR A 198 -2.35 -18.26 -0.52
C THR A 198 -1.31 -19.11 0.20
N LEU A 199 -0.79 -20.15 -0.44
CA LEU A 199 0.25 -21.01 0.13
C LEU A 199 1.59 -20.29 0.25
N ALA A 200 1.97 -19.44 -0.71
CA ALA A 200 3.18 -18.62 -0.61
C ALA A 200 3.14 -17.68 0.59
N GLN A 201 1.99 -17.04 0.86
CA GLN A 201 1.79 -16.23 2.06
C GLN A 201 1.87 -17.07 3.33
N THR A 202 1.32 -18.28 3.32
CA THR A 202 1.40 -19.22 4.45
C THR A 202 2.86 -19.60 4.74
N VAL A 203 3.64 -19.91 3.71
CA VAL A 203 5.09 -20.21 3.85
C VAL A 203 5.81 -19.00 4.45
N SER A 204 5.52 -17.79 3.99
CA SER A 204 6.10 -16.57 4.54
C SER A 204 5.78 -16.39 6.03
N VAL A 205 4.54 -16.63 6.44
CA VAL A 205 4.12 -16.58 7.86
C VAL A 205 4.85 -17.61 8.70
N VAL A 206 4.97 -18.85 8.22
CA VAL A 206 5.70 -19.91 8.93
C VAL A 206 7.17 -19.54 9.15
N ILE A 207 7.84 -19.03 8.11
CA ILE A 207 9.23 -18.57 8.21
C ILE A 207 9.35 -17.39 9.18
N ALA A 208 8.44 -16.44 9.12
CA ALA A 208 8.41 -15.31 10.03
C ALA A 208 8.22 -15.73 11.49
N LEU A 209 7.34 -16.71 11.76
CA LEU A 209 7.14 -17.28 13.09
C LEU A 209 8.40 -18.01 13.58
N ILE A 210 9.05 -18.81 12.72
CA ILE A 210 10.32 -19.47 13.05
C ILE A 210 11.39 -18.42 13.37
N ALA A 211 11.46 -17.33 12.61
CA ALA A 211 12.40 -16.25 12.87
C ALA A 211 12.13 -15.59 14.23
N ILE A 212 10.87 -15.34 14.59
CA ILE A 212 10.47 -14.80 15.90
C ILE A 212 10.90 -15.73 17.04
N LEU A 213 10.66 -17.04 16.89
CA LEU A 213 11.01 -18.04 17.91
C LEU A 213 12.54 -18.18 18.11
N LYS A 214 13.31 -18.06 17.03
CA LYS A 214 14.78 -18.15 17.07
C LYS A 214 15.46 -16.84 17.50
N GLN A 215 14.92 -15.71 17.10
CA GLN A 215 15.42 -14.41 17.55
C GLN A 215 14.85 -14.16 18.95
N ARG A 216 15.73 -14.07 19.95
CA ARG A 216 15.37 -13.47 21.24
C ARG A 216 15.16 -11.97 20.99
N SER A 217 13.98 -11.59 20.47
CA SER A 217 13.56 -10.20 20.45
C SER A 217 13.60 -9.69 21.89
N GLY A 218 14.13 -8.51 22.10
CA GLY A 218 14.26 -7.93 23.46
C GLY A 218 12.90 -7.69 24.16
N ILE A 219 11.79 -8.09 23.52
CA ILE A 219 10.43 -8.05 24.03
C ILE A 219 10.00 -9.47 24.40
N SER A 220 9.75 -9.68 25.69
CA SER A 220 9.17 -10.94 26.21
C SER A 220 7.64 -10.86 26.12
N LEU A 221 7.03 -11.73 25.31
CA LEU A 221 5.59 -11.84 25.22
C LEU A 221 5.08 -12.87 26.22
N GLY A 222 4.20 -12.43 27.12
CA GLY A 222 3.45 -13.29 28.04
C GLY A 222 2.03 -13.55 27.55
N LYS A 223 1.39 -14.61 28.04
CA LYS A 223 -0.02 -14.91 27.69
C LYS A 223 -0.99 -13.76 28.03
N SER A 224 -0.67 -12.95 29.04
CA SER A 224 -1.44 -11.77 29.44
C SER A 224 -1.44 -10.65 28.41
N ASP A 225 -0.42 -10.58 27.54
CA ASP A 225 -0.30 -9.52 26.55
C ASP A 225 -1.28 -9.70 25.38
N PHE A 226 -1.72 -10.93 25.14
CA PHE A 226 -2.73 -11.27 24.14
C PHE A 226 -4.18 -11.06 24.61
N GLN A 227 -4.39 -10.75 25.91
CA GLN A 227 -5.72 -10.42 26.39
C GLN A 227 -6.21 -9.11 25.79
N PRO A 228 -7.46 -9.07 25.25
CA PRO A 228 -8.03 -7.89 24.64
C PRO A 228 -8.06 -6.70 25.61
N ARG A 229 -7.39 -5.62 25.29
CA ARG A 229 -7.42 -4.37 26.05
C ARG A 229 -8.01 -3.25 25.21
N ARG A 230 -9.23 -2.83 25.53
CA ARG A 230 -9.96 -1.80 24.78
C ARG A 230 -9.14 -0.53 24.49
N PRO A 231 -8.37 0.04 25.45
CA PRO A 231 -7.57 1.24 25.16
C PRO A 231 -6.49 1.00 24.11
N VAL A 232 -5.81 -0.15 24.17
CA VAL A 232 -4.74 -0.50 23.21
C VAL A 232 -5.34 -0.77 21.83
N MET A 233 -6.38 -1.59 21.76
CA MET A 233 -7.09 -1.87 20.50
C MET A 233 -7.70 -0.62 19.89
N GLY A 234 -8.26 0.26 20.73
CA GLY A 234 -8.78 1.56 20.28
C GLY A 234 -7.71 2.44 19.64
N GLN A 235 -6.52 2.50 20.22
CA GLN A 235 -5.39 3.24 19.64
C GLN A 235 -4.93 2.66 18.30
N LEU A 236 -4.86 1.32 18.18
CA LEU A 236 -4.51 0.64 16.92
C LEU A 236 -5.50 1.00 15.81
N LEU A 237 -6.81 0.94 16.12
CA LEU A 237 -7.88 1.24 15.16
C LEU A 237 -7.97 2.73 14.84
N GLN A 238 -7.77 3.62 15.84
CA GLN A 238 -7.79 5.07 15.63
C GLN A 238 -6.76 5.51 14.61
N ILE A 239 -5.59 4.85 14.55
CA ILE A 239 -4.57 5.13 13.57
C ILE A 239 -4.82 4.35 12.28
N GLY A 240 -5.17 3.07 12.38
CA GLY A 240 -5.27 2.18 11.23
C GLY A 240 -6.49 2.43 10.34
N ILE A 241 -7.67 2.73 10.93
CA ILE A 241 -8.90 2.92 10.14
C ILE A 241 -8.79 4.10 9.15
N PRO A 242 -8.35 5.31 9.55
CA PRO A 242 -8.22 6.40 8.59
C PRO A 242 -7.24 6.08 7.45
N VAL A 243 -6.13 5.38 7.74
CA VAL A 243 -5.16 4.98 6.70
C VAL A 243 -5.77 3.96 5.74
N ALA A 244 -6.47 2.95 6.26
CA ALA A 244 -7.15 1.95 5.44
C ALA A 244 -8.23 2.58 4.53
N LEU A 245 -8.99 3.53 5.06
CA LEU A 245 -9.98 4.27 4.28
C LEU A 245 -9.30 5.14 3.22
N GLN A 246 -8.21 5.83 3.56
CA GLN A 246 -7.40 6.58 2.60
C GLN A 246 -6.99 5.69 1.41
N ASP A 247 -6.40 4.54 1.68
CA ASP A 247 -5.93 3.62 0.66
C ASP A 247 -7.08 3.07 -0.19
N GLY A 248 -8.21 2.74 0.45
CA GLY A 248 -9.44 2.32 -0.22
C GLY A 248 -9.98 3.40 -1.18
N PHE A 249 -10.05 4.65 -0.74
CA PHE A 249 -10.52 5.76 -1.59
C PHE A 249 -9.56 6.08 -2.74
N ILE A 250 -8.26 5.91 -2.54
CA ILE A 250 -7.27 6.03 -3.63
C ILE A 250 -7.55 4.97 -4.71
N GLN A 251 -7.83 3.71 -4.33
CA GLN A 251 -8.17 2.66 -5.29
C GLN A 251 -9.48 2.95 -6.03
N ILE A 252 -10.50 3.45 -5.32
CA ILE A 252 -11.77 3.88 -5.94
C ILE A 252 -11.51 5.00 -6.97
N ALA A 253 -10.64 5.96 -6.64
CA ALA A 253 -10.31 7.04 -7.57
C ALA A 253 -9.65 6.52 -8.85
N PHE A 254 -8.75 5.55 -8.76
CA PHE A 254 -8.17 4.89 -9.94
C PHE A 254 -9.24 4.21 -10.81
N ILE A 255 -10.18 3.49 -10.19
CA ILE A 255 -11.28 2.84 -10.91
C ILE A 255 -12.13 3.89 -11.65
N VAL A 256 -12.48 5.00 -10.99
CA VAL A 256 -13.28 6.08 -11.59
C VAL A 256 -12.55 6.73 -12.77
N ILE A 257 -11.24 6.98 -12.64
CA ILE A 257 -10.40 7.53 -13.73
C ILE A 257 -10.38 6.56 -14.91
N THR A 258 -10.22 5.27 -14.67
CA THR A 258 -10.29 4.23 -15.71
C THR A 258 -11.65 4.23 -16.41
N ILE A 259 -12.77 4.35 -15.69
CA ILE A 259 -14.11 4.45 -16.27
C ILE A 259 -14.23 5.69 -17.17
N ILE A 260 -13.69 6.84 -16.74
CA ILE A 260 -13.69 8.06 -17.55
C ILE A 260 -12.87 7.86 -18.83
N ALA A 261 -11.71 7.21 -18.74
CA ALA A 261 -10.87 6.90 -19.90
C ALA A 261 -11.58 5.93 -20.89
N ASN A 262 -12.25 4.90 -20.37
CA ASN A 262 -12.99 3.93 -21.18
C ASN A 262 -14.08 4.58 -22.03
N ARG A 263 -14.71 5.63 -21.51
CA ARG A 263 -15.73 6.41 -22.27
C ARG A 263 -15.15 7.23 -23.44
N ARG A 264 -13.82 7.37 -23.50
CA ARG A 264 -13.12 8.06 -24.61
C ARG A 264 -12.73 7.13 -25.75
N GLY A 265 -13.02 5.86 -25.63
CA GLY A 265 -12.74 4.83 -26.63
C GLY A 265 -11.55 3.94 -26.27
N LEU A 266 -11.38 2.89 -27.08
CA LEU A 266 -10.47 1.78 -26.82
C LEU A 266 -9.00 2.23 -26.69
N SER A 267 -8.52 3.10 -27.56
CA SER A 267 -7.13 3.57 -27.54
C SER A 267 -6.83 4.41 -26.30
N ALA A 268 -7.77 5.26 -25.84
CA ALA A 268 -7.63 6.03 -24.63
C ALA A 268 -7.62 5.12 -23.37
N ALA A 269 -8.52 4.15 -23.33
CA ALA A 269 -8.58 3.16 -22.27
C ALA A 269 -7.27 2.36 -22.15
N ALA A 270 -6.75 1.86 -23.27
CA ALA A 270 -5.48 1.14 -23.31
C ALA A 270 -4.30 2.03 -22.87
N ALA A 271 -4.24 3.27 -23.36
CA ALA A 271 -3.21 4.23 -23.01
C ALA A 271 -3.19 4.54 -21.51
N VAL A 272 -4.35 4.84 -20.91
CA VAL A 272 -4.47 5.13 -19.47
C VAL A 272 -4.13 3.87 -18.66
N GLY A 273 -4.61 2.69 -19.03
CA GLY A 273 -4.32 1.44 -18.33
C GLY A 273 -2.82 1.10 -18.30
N ILE A 274 -2.10 1.31 -19.41
CA ILE A 274 -0.63 1.15 -19.46
C ILE A 274 0.06 2.14 -18.53
N VAL A 275 -0.31 3.42 -18.61
CA VAL A 275 0.30 4.47 -17.80
C VAL A 275 0.03 4.25 -16.31
N GLU A 276 -1.16 3.80 -15.91
CA GLU A 276 -1.46 3.47 -14.51
C GLU A 276 -0.55 2.35 -13.97
N LYS A 277 -0.23 1.35 -14.79
CA LYS A 277 0.75 0.32 -14.43
C LYS A 277 2.14 0.91 -14.22
N MET A 278 2.59 1.78 -15.12
CA MET A 278 3.88 2.46 -14.98
C MET A 278 3.92 3.34 -13.73
N ILE A 279 2.89 4.11 -13.49
CA ILE A 279 2.76 4.98 -12.30
C ILE A 279 2.78 4.13 -11.01
N SER A 280 2.14 2.97 -10.99
CA SER A 280 2.16 2.09 -9.82
C SER A 280 3.59 1.71 -9.39
N PHE A 281 4.50 1.47 -10.34
CA PHE A 281 5.92 1.25 -10.04
C PHE A 281 6.62 2.50 -9.49
N LEU A 282 6.34 3.66 -10.08
CA LEU A 282 6.97 4.91 -9.66
C LEU A 282 6.50 5.34 -8.27
N PHE A 283 5.25 5.01 -7.91
CA PHE A 283 4.66 5.30 -6.60
C PHE A 283 5.19 4.40 -5.47
N LEU A 284 5.99 3.38 -5.77
CA LEU A 284 6.65 2.58 -4.73
C LEU A 284 7.52 3.45 -3.81
N VAL A 285 8.18 4.49 -4.37
CA VAL A 285 9.00 5.41 -3.58
C VAL A 285 8.16 6.28 -2.64
N PRO A 286 7.14 7.04 -3.10
CA PRO A 286 6.20 7.73 -2.22
C PRO A 286 5.60 6.83 -1.13
N SER A 287 5.11 5.65 -1.48
CA SER A 287 4.50 4.70 -0.54
C SER A 287 5.50 4.20 0.52
N SER A 288 6.75 3.94 0.13
CA SER A 288 7.79 3.56 1.08
C SER A 288 8.13 4.69 2.04
N MET A 289 8.05 5.97 1.61
CA MET A 289 8.27 7.11 2.47
C MET A 289 7.17 7.29 3.52
N LEU A 290 5.89 7.10 3.16
CA LEU A 290 4.79 7.11 4.14
C LEU A 290 5.11 6.16 5.32
N SER A 291 5.44 4.93 5.01
CA SER A 291 5.68 3.90 6.01
C SER A 291 6.99 4.12 6.79
N THR A 292 8.04 4.58 6.11
CA THR A 292 9.33 4.91 6.73
C THR A 292 9.18 6.06 7.71
N VAL A 293 8.53 7.15 7.30
CA VAL A 293 8.29 8.33 8.15
C VAL A 293 7.40 7.95 9.34
N SER A 294 6.36 7.13 9.12
CA SER A 294 5.50 6.66 10.22
C SER A 294 6.30 5.94 11.31
N ALA A 295 7.18 5.02 10.94
CA ALA A 295 7.96 4.25 11.92
C ALA A 295 9.05 5.10 12.61
N LEU A 296 9.84 5.85 11.83
CA LEU A 296 10.94 6.67 12.37
C LEU A 296 10.42 7.81 13.23
N CYS A 297 9.42 8.56 12.77
CA CYS A 297 8.84 9.65 13.55
C CYS A 297 8.15 9.12 14.81
N ALA A 298 7.44 7.97 14.75
CA ALA A 298 6.80 7.39 15.92
C ALA A 298 7.82 7.01 17.01
N GLN A 299 8.96 6.39 16.64
CA GLN A 299 10.03 6.12 17.62
C GLN A 299 10.62 7.41 18.21
N ASN A 300 10.88 8.43 17.38
CA ASN A 300 11.43 9.69 17.86
C ASN A 300 10.44 10.45 18.76
N ILE A 301 9.16 10.48 18.41
CA ILE A 301 8.10 11.07 19.25
C ILE A 301 7.97 10.31 20.57
N GLY A 302 7.99 8.98 20.54
CA GLY A 302 7.99 8.16 21.74
C GLY A 302 9.16 8.43 22.66
N ALA A 303 10.35 8.71 22.09
CA ALA A 303 11.56 9.09 22.80
C ALA A 303 11.57 10.57 23.29
N GLY A 304 10.52 11.35 23.03
CA GLY A 304 10.47 12.78 23.34
C GLY A 304 11.37 13.66 22.44
N LYS A 305 11.82 13.12 21.29
CA LYS A 305 12.72 13.81 20.36
C LYS A 305 11.92 14.37 19.17
N GLU A 306 11.02 15.31 19.44
CA GLU A 306 10.14 15.87 18.41
C GLU A 306 10.89 16.58 17.27
N ASP A 307 11.97 17.32 17.62
CA ASP A 307 12.77 18.01 16.60
C ASP A 307 13.39 17.02 15.61
N ARG A 308 13.79 15.85 16.08
CA ARG A 308 14.32 14.79 15.23
C ARG A 308 13.23 14.16 14.38
N ALA A 309 11.98 14.08 14.85
CA ALA A 309 10.84 13.66 14.03
C ALA A 309 10.56 14.67 12.92
N ARG A 310 10.64 15.97 13.21
CA ARG A 310 10.50 17.04 12.19
C ARG A 310 11.64 17.01 11.16
N GLU A 311 12.86 16.76 11.62
CA GLU A 311 14.03 16.57 10.74
C GLU A 311 13.83 15.35 9.83
N THR A 312 13.29 14.24 10.35
CA THR A 312 12.94 13.04 9.57
C THR A 312 11.94 13.37 8.48
N LEU A 313 10.87 14.11 8.78
CA LEU A 313 9.89 14.55 7.80
C LEU A 313 10.55 15.41 6.70
N ARG A 314 11.39 16.38 7.08
CA ARG A 314 12.08 17.26 6.12
C ARG A 314 12.95 16.47 5.15
N TYR A 315 13.79 15.57 5.64
CA TYR A 315 14.63 14.73 4.78
C TYR A 315 13.82 13.78 3.90
N ALA A 316 12.75 13.19 4.43
CA ALA A 316 11.87 12.33 3.64
C ALA A 316 11.21 13.09 2.49
N ILE A 317 10.71 14.31 2.74
CA ILE A 317 10.17 15.20 1.69
C ILE A 317 11.25 15.50 0.64
N MET A 318 12.47 15.85 1.05
CA MET A 318 13.57 16.17 0.13
C MET A 318 13.93 14.96 -0.76
N ILE A 319 14.01 13.76 -0.19
CA ILE A 319 14.32 12.53 -0.93
C ILE A 319 13.19 12.20 -1.91
N ALA A 320 11.93 12.20 -1.44
CA ALA A 320 10.80 11.82 -2.27
C ALA A 320 10.50 12.84 -3.37
N ALA A 321 10.56 14.14 -3.05
CA ALA A 321 10.41 15.21 -4.04
C ALA A 321 11.57 15.21 -5.05
N GLY A 322 12.81 15.03 -4.59
CA GLY A 322 13.99 14.90 -5.46
C GLY A 322 13.87 13.75 -6.45
N PHE A 323 13.42 12.58 -5.99
CA PHE A 323 13.09 11.44 -6.85
C PHE A 323 11.98 11.81 -7.85
N GLY A 324 10.88 12.39 -7.38
CA GLY A 324 9.75 12.80 -8.23
C GLY A 324 10.16 13.80 -9.31
N ILE A 325 10.99 14.79 -8.97
CA ILE A 325 11.54 15.77 -9.93
C ILE A 325 12.40 15.07 -10.97
N LEU A 326 13.34 14.22 -10.55
CA LEU A 326 14.20 13.47 -11.45
C LEU A 326 13.40 12.66 -12.45
N VAL A 327 12.44 11.86 -11.97
CA VAL A 327 11.60 11.02 -12.82
C VAL A 327 10.69 11.86 -13.72
N SER A 328 10.14 12.97 -13.21
CA SER A 328 9.33 13.88 -14.01
C SER A 328 10.12 14.46 -15.18
N ILE A 329 11.36 14.87 -14.96
CA ILE A 329 12.25 15.36 -16.03
C ILE A 329 12.53 14.25 -17.05
N LEU A 330 12.89 13.05 -16.59
CA LEU A 330 13.19 11.93 -17.48
C LEU A 330 11.99 11.55 -18.37
N ILE A 331 10.80 11.46 -17.79
CA ILE A 331 9.58 11.10 -18.51
C ILE A 331 9.21 12.13 -19.59
N GLN A 332 9.51 13.44 -19.42
CA GLN A 332 9.25 14.39 -20.50
C GLN A 332 9.96 14.02 -21.80
N PHE A 333 11.16 13.42 -21.72
CA PHE A 333 11.95 13.02 -22.89
C PHE A 333 11.62 11.63 -23.42
N ILE A 334 11.26 10.69 -22.53
CA ILE A 334 11.10 9.27 -22.88
C ILE A 334 9.66 8.76 -22.79
N ALA A 335 8.65 9.63 -22.67
CA ALA A 335 7.26 9.24 -22.42
C ALA A 335 6.72 8.23 -23.47
N GLU A 336 6.82 8.54 -24.76
CA GLU A 336 6.33 7.66 -25.82
C GLU A 336 7.14 6.38 -25.99
N PRO A 337 8.50 6.40 -25.97
CA PRO A 337 9.31 5.18 -25.90
C PRO A 337 8.97 4.30 -24.70
N ALA A 338 8.74 4.87 -23.53
CA ALA A 338 8.42 4.13 -22.31
C ALA A 338 7.05 3.43 -22.42
N VAL A 339 6.03 4.10 -22.94
CA VAL A 339 4.74 3.47 -23.26
C VAL A 339 4.89 2.42 -24.36
N GLY A 340 5.79 2.65 -25.32
CA GLY A 340 6.11 1.74 -26.41
C GLY A 340 6.70 0.40 -25.97
N LEU A 341 7.18 0.27 -24.72
CA LEU A 341 7.58 -1.03 -24.16
C LEU A 341 6.39 -1.97 -23.94
N PHE A 342 5.18 -1.42 -23.83
CA PHE A 342 3.96 -2.17 -23.54
C PHE A 342 3.03 -2.35 -24.74
N THR A 343 3.21 -1.55 -25.82
CA THR A 343 2.36 -1.58 -26.99
C THR A 343 3.09 -1.16 -28.26
N THR A 344 2.74 -1.78 -29.37
CA THR A 344 3.22 -1.40 -30.72
C THR A 344 2.29 -0.42 -31.43
N ASP A 345 1.06 -0.21 -30.90
CA ASP A 345 0.08 0.72 -31.50
C ASP A 345 0.54 2.17 -31.34
N ALA A 346 0.72 2.86 -32.46
CA ALA A 346 1.21 4.23 -32.51
C ALA A 346 0.27 5.24 -31.84
N THR A 347 -1.05 5.01 -31.94
CA THR A 347 -2.08 5.88 -31.32
C THR A 347 -2.06 5.74 -29.80
N VAL A 348 -1.98 4.50 -29.31
CA VAL A 348 -1.89 4.22 -27.87
C VAL A 348 -0.57 4.77 -27.29
N ARG A 349 0.54 4.65 -28.01
CA ARG A 349 1.83 5.22 -27.60
C ARG A 349 1.76 6.74 -27.47
N MET A 350 1.23 7.42 -28.47
CA MET A 350 1.08 8.88 -28.46
C MET A 350 0.16 9.33 -27.32
N MET A 351 -1.02 8.73 -27.18
CA MET A 351 -1.99 9.08 -26.13
C MET A 351 -1.46 8.79 -24.73
N GLY A 352 -0.79 7.65 -24.55
CA GLY A 352 -0.14 7.28 -23.29
C GLY A 352 1.03 8.21 -22.95
N GLY A 353 1.83 8.59 -23.95
CA GLY A 353 2.88 9.60 -23.81
C GLY A 353 2.35 10.96 -23.35
N GLN A 354 1.22 11.40 -23.90
CA GLN A 354 0.54 12.64 -23.48
C GLN A 354 0.06 12.52 -22.01
N TYR A 355 -0.58 11.40 -21.67
CA TYR A 355 -1.14 11.19 -20.33
C TYR A 355 -0.05 11.15 -19.26
N ILE A 356 1.02 10.37 -19.49
CA ILE A 356 2.09 10.23 -18.50
C ILE A 356 2.89 11.52 -18.31
N ARG A 357 3.11 12.32 -19.37
CA ARG A 357 3.77 13.63 -19.26
C ARG A 357 3.05 14.57 -18.29
N GLY A 358 1.71 14.55 -18.28
CA GLY A 358 0.90 15.32 -17.32
C GLY A 358 0.86 14.66 -15.95
N TYR A 359 0.63 13.35 -15.90
CA TYR A 359 0.44 12.60 -14.66
C TYR A 359 1.71 12.53 -13.81
N ILE A 360 2.89 12.46 -14.42
CA ILE A 360 4.15 12.22 -13.69
C ILE A 360 4.46 13.27 -12.62
N PHE A 361 3.97 14.49 -12.75
CA PHE A 361 4.12 15.53 -11.73
C PHE A 361 3.44 15.12 -10.40
N ASP A 362 2.45 14.23 -10.46
CA ASP A 362 1.83 13.64 -9.28
C ASP A 362 2.85 12.92 -8.39
N CYS A 363 3.89 12.33 -8.96
CA CYS A 363 4.94 11.66 -8.21
C CYS A 363 5.69 12.60 -7.25
N ILE A 364 5.87 13.87 -7.63
CA ILE A 364 6.49 14.91 -6.77
C ILE A 364 5.56 15.19 -5.59
N PHE A 365 4.30 15.51 -5.88
CA PHE A 365 3.33 15.91 -4.86
C PHE A 365 2.93 14.75 -3.97
N ALA A 366 2.79 13.54 -4.54
CA ALA A 366 2.56 12.32 -3.77
C ALA A 366 3.69 12.03 -2.78
N GLY A 367 4.94 12.19 -3.20
CA GLY A 367 6.10 12.04 -2.31
C GLY A 367 6.03 12.96 -1.10
N ILE A 368 5.60 14.21 -1.31
CA ILE A 368 5.45 15.20 -0.26
C ILE A 368 4.28 14.85 0.67
N HIS A 369 3.06 14.70 0.15
CA HIS A 369 1.89 14.48 1.02
C HIS A 369 1.91 13.09 1.69
N PHE A 370 2.50 12.05 1.10
CA PHE A 370 2.69 10.76 1.75
C PHE A 370 3.68 10.85 2.93
N SER A 371 4.73 11.68 2.79
CA SER A 371 5.64 11.94 3.92
C SER A 371 4.91 12.65 5.07
N PHE A 372 4.06 13.65 4.77
CA PHE A 372 3.19 14.27 5.78
C PHE A 372 2.19 13.27 6.38
N SER A 373 1.56 12.43 5.57
CA SER A 373 0.67 11.37 6.06
C SER A 373 1.38 10.46 7.06
N GLY A 374 2.61 10.05 6.76
CA GLY A 374 3.44 9.28 7.68
C GLY A 374 3.71 10.01 8.99
N TYR A 375 3.99 11.30 8.94
CA TYR A 375 4.19 12.13 10.14
C TYR A 375 2.89 12.27 10.96
N PHE A 376 1.75 12.51 10.32
CA PHE A 376 0.45 12.59 11.00
C PHE A 376 0.09 11.26 11.67
N CYS A 377 0.34 10.13 11.02
CA CYS A 377 0.18 8.81 11.62
C CYS A 377 1.08 8.65 12.86
N ALA A 378 2.35 9.05 12.76
CA ALA A 378 3.29 9.00 13.87
C ALA A 378 2.89 9.86 15.07
N CYS A 379 2.20 10.97 14.83
CA CYS A 379 1.61 11.85 15.86
C CYS A 379 0.30 11.29 16.44
N GLY A 380 -0.23 10.16 15.94
CA GLY A 380 -1.53 9.62 16.33
C GLY A 380 -2.72 10.40 15.78
N ARG A 381 -2.51 11.20 14.71
CA ARG A 381 -3.50 12.10 14.07
C ARG A 381 -3.72 11.68 12.61
N SER A 382 -3.90 10.38 12.38
CA SER A 382 -4.10 9.80 11.04
C SER A 382 -5.39 10.27 10.35
N GLU A 383 -6.33 10.84 11.09
CA GLU A 383 -7.51 11.49 10.53
C GLU A 383 -7.15 12.58 9.51
N PHE A 384 -6.05 13.31 9.72
CA PHE A 384 -5.59 14.30 8.75
C PHE A 384 -5.01 13.68 7.49
N SER A 385 -4.40 12.48 7.61
CA SER A 385 -3.94 11.71 6.47
C SER A 385 -5.10 11.30 5.55
N PHE A 386 -6.20 10.85 6.12
CA PHE A 386 -7.42 10.55 5.36
C PHE A 386 -8.05 11.82 4.78
N LEU A 387 -8.19 12.88 5.60
CA LEU A 387 -8.94 14.08 5.26
C LEU A 387 -8.36 14.81 4.04
N HIS A 388 -7.04 15.05 3.99
CA HIS A 388 -6.45 15.73 2.85
C HIS A 388 -6.60 14.95 1.54
N ASN A 389 -6.51 13.60 1.62
CA ASN A 389 -6.70 12.74 0.46
C ASN A 389 -8.12 12.75 -0.06
N ILE A 390 -9.12 12.55 0.80
CA ILE A 390 -10.52 12.50 0.37
C ILE A 390 -10.98 13.84 -0.21
N ILE A 391 -10.56 14.97 0.39
CA ILE A 391 -10.83 16.30 -0.13
C ILE A 391 -10.23 16.47 -1.54
N ALA A 392 -8.97 16.10 -1.71
CA ALA A 392 -8.28 16.23 -3.00
C ALA A 392 -8.90 15.32 -4.09
N ILE A 393 -9.29 14.11 -3.73
CA ILE A 393 -9.93 13.16 -4.65
C ILE A 393 -11.29 13.69 -5.10
N LEU A 394 -12.14 14.11 -4.16
CA LEU A 394 -13.52 14.50 -4.46
C LEU A 394 -13.64 15.88 -5.08
N LEU A 395 -12.79 16.84 -4.71
CA LEU A 395 -12.91 18.23 -5.17
C LEU A 395 -12.06 18.54 -6.43
N VAL A 396 -10.94 17.85 -6.60
CA VAL A 396 -10.00 18.20 -7.70
C VAL A 396 -9.71 17.01 -8.60
N ARG A 397 -9.27 15.86 -8.07
CA ARG A 397 -8.79 14.74 -8.89
C ARG A 397 -9.90 14.20 -9.81
N ILE A 398 -10.98 13.70 -9.26
CA ILE A 398 -12.09 13.12 -10.05
C ILE A 398 -12.80 14.18 -10.90
N PRO A 399 -13.26 15.33 -10.34
CA PRO A 399 -13.92 16.35 -11.15
C PRO A 399 -13.01 16.93 -12.22
N GLY A 400 -11.72 17.17 -11.91
CA GLY A 400 -10.74 17.69 -12.87
C GLY A 400 -10.49 16.74 -14.02
N VAL A 401 -10.31 15.43 -13.75
CA VAL A 401 -10.14 14.42 -14.79
C VAL A 401 -11.41 14.31 -15.67
N TYR A 402 -12.59 14.34 -15.06
CA TYR A 402 -13.86 14.31 -15.80
C TYR A 402 -14.04 15.53 -16.69
N LEU A 403 -13.80 16.73 -16.14
CA LEU A 403 -13.94 17.99 -16.87
C LEU A 403 -12.95 18.09 -18.02
N THR A 404 -11.66 17.81 -17.76
CA THR A 404 -10.61 17.85 -18.80
C THR A 404 -10.81 16.78 -19.85
N SER A 405 -11.35 15.62 -19.49
CA SER A 405 -11.73 14.58 -20.45
C SER A 405 -12.79 15.07 -21.46
N LYS A 406 -13.72 15.93 -21.05
CA LYS A 406 -14.75 16.50 -21.92
C LYS A 406 -14.27 17.73 -22.69
N LEU A 407 -13.53 18.63 -22.04
CA LEU A 407 -13.09 19.89 -22.66
C LEU A 407 -11.97 19.69 -23.69
N PHE A 408 -11.14 18.64 -23.52
CA PHE A 408 -9.99 18.37 -24.39
C PHE A 408 -10.06 16.96 -25.01
N PRO A 409 -11.03 16.71 -25.93
CA PRO A 409 -11.21 15.37 -26.48
C PRO A 409 -10.03 14.90 -27.36
N ALA A 410 -9.20 15.82 -27.88
CA ALA A 410 -8.08 15.49 -28.77
C ALA A 410 -6.83 15.01 -28.05
N THR A 411 -6.70 15.21 -26.71
CA THR A 411 -5.48 14.91 -25.97
C THR A 411 -5.77 14.39 -24.57
N LEU A 412 -4.88 13.54 -24.04
CA LEU A 412 -4.94 13.04 -22.66
C LEU A 412 -4.07 13.84 -21.68
N LEU A 413 -3.25 14.77 -22.15
CA LEU A 413 -2.35 15.56 -21.31
C LEU A 413 -3.07 16.29 -20.17
N PRO A 414 -4.20 17.02 -20.42
CA PRO A 414 -4.92 17.71 -19.36
C PRO A 414 -5.52 16.77 -18.30
N MET A 415 -5.91 15.55 -18.67
CA MET A 415 -6.35 14.55 -17.70
C MET A 415 -5.23 14.15 -16.74
N GLY A 416 -4.01 13.95 -17.25
CA GLY A 416 -2.84 13.68 -16.43
C GLY A 416 -2.52 14.85 -15.49
N ILE A 417 -2.53 16.08 -15.97
CA ILE A 417 -2.30 17.28 -15.16
C ILE A 417 -3.38 17.41 -14.05
N ALA A 418 -4.64 17.17 -14.37
CA ALA A 418 -5.73 17.22 -13.38
C ALA A 418 -5.51 16.23 -12.23
N THR A 419 -4.96 15.05 -12.53
CA THR A 419 -4.59 14.07 -11.50
C THR A 419 -3.53 14.65 -10.56
N ALA A 420 -2.48 15.25 -11.10
CA ALA A 420 -1.40 15.88 -10.34
C ALA A 420 -1.88 17.09 -9.52
N CYS A 421 -2.83 17.89 -10.05
CA CYS A 421 -3.44 19.00 -9.30
C CYS A 421 -4.16 18.53 -8.03
N GLY A 422 -4.75 17.32 -8.03
CA GLY A 422 -5.34 16.71 -6.83
C GLY A 422 -4.30 16.56 -5.73
N SER A 423 -3.15 15.98 -6.03
CA SER A 423 -2.06 15.82 -5.05
C SER A 423 -1.42 17.16 -4.64
N LEU A 424 -1.39 18.14 -5.51
CA LEU A 424 -0.96 19.49 -5.14
C LEU A 424 -1.88 20.12 -4.07
N LEU A 425 -3.21 19.95 -4.20
CA LEU A 425 -4.14 20.38 -3.14
C LEU A 425 -3.89 19.61 -1.84
N SER A 426 -3.63 18.30 -1.91
CA SER A 426 -3.24 17.51 -0.73
C SER A 426 -2.01 18.10 -0.04
N VAL A 427 -0.97 18.49 -0.79
CA VAL A 427 0.22 19.13 -0.23
C VAL A 427 -0.14 20.43 0.48
N GLY A 428 -0.97 21.29 -0.13
CA GLY A 428 -1.42 22.54 0.48
C GLY A 428 -2.12 22.31 1.84
N ILE A 429 -3.05 21.36 1.88
CA ILE A 429 -3.75 21.00 3.12
C ILE A 429 -2.76 20.44 4.17
N CYS A 430 -1.84 19.55 3.77
CA CYS A 430 -0.84 19.00 4.66
C CYS A 430 0.05 20.08 5.30
N VAL A 431 0.48 21.07 4.52
CA VAL A 431 1.30 22.19 5.04
C VAL A 431 0.51 23.00 6.06
N ILE A 432 -0.75 23.34 5.77
CA ILE A 432 -1.63 24.07 6.70
C ILE A 432 -1.81 23.29 8.01
N VAL A 433 -2.14 22.01 7.91
CA VAL A 433 -2.31 21.14 9.10
C VAL A 433 -1.00 21.01 9.89
N TYR A 434 0.13 20.86 9.20
CA TYR A 434 1.43 20.78 9.86
C TYR A 434 1.78 22.05 10.64
N LEU A 435 1.56 23.24 10.04
CA LEU A 435 1.78 24.52 10.71
C LEU A 435 0.86 24.69 11.90
N TRP A 436 -0.42 24.33 11.77
CA TRP A 436 -1.37 24.34 12.84
C TRP A 436 -0.98 23.42 14.02
N LEU A 437 -0.55 22.18 13.73
CA LEU A 437 -0.05 21.24 14.75
C LEU A 437 1.22 21.75 15.45
N ARG A 438 2.06 22.48 14.74
CA ARG A 438 3.28 23.08 15.29
C ARG A 438 2.98 24.21 16.28
N GLU A 439 1.95 25.02 16.02
CA GLU A 439 1.56 26.16 16.87
C GLU A 439 0.79 25.72 18.12
N HIS A 440 -0.10 24.75 17.98
CA HIS A 440 -0.99 24.30 19.05
C HIS A 440 -0.45 23.12 19.87
N GLY A 441 0.72 22.61 19.52
CA GLY A 441 1.31 21.39 20.07
C GLY A 441 0.57 20.14 19.59
N VAL A 442 1.24 19.00 19.63
CA VAL A 442 0.58 17.70 19.53
C VAL A 442 -0.04 17.45 20.91
N GLU A 443 -1.26 17.90 21.15
CA GLU A 443 -1.97 17.56 22.39
C GLU A 443 -2.04 16.04 22.49
N ARG A 444 -1.16 15.48 23.30
CA ARG A 444 -1.32 14.13 23.82
C ARG A 444 -2.69 14.13 24.51
N LYS A 445 -3.71 13.51 23.92
CA LYS A 445 -4.80 12.98 24.73
C LYS A 445 -4.14 12.09 25.78
N LYS A 446 -3.92 12.65 26.97
CA LYS A 446 -3.56 11.88 28.15
C LYS A 446 -4.60 10.79 28.24
N SER A 447 -4.22 9.55 28.00
CA SER A 447 -4.98 8.40 28.42
C SER A 447 -5.17 8.57 29.91
N HIS A 448 -6.34 8.99 30.32
CA HIS A 448 -6.75 8.96 31.71
C HIS A 448 -6.63 7.52 32.18
N GLY A 449 -6.00 7.38 33.33
CA GLY A 449 -5.48 6.24 34.00
C GLY A 449 -6.38 5.00 34.14
#